data_96241e8138da6f74350310420cdce547
#
_entry.id   96241e8138da6f74350310420cdce547
#
_cell.length_a   1.000
_cell.length_b   1.000
_cell.length_c   1.000
_cell.angle_alpha   90.00
_cell.angle_beta   90.00
_cell.angle_gamma   90.00
#
_symmetry.space_group_name_H-M   'P 1'
#
loop_
_entity.id
_entity.type
_entity.pdbx_description
1 polymer ?
#
loop_
_entity_poly.entity_id
_entity_poly.type
_entity_poly.pdbx_seq_one_letter_code
_entity_poly.pdbx_strand_id
1 'polypeptide(L)'
;MGRDASGIGRSPCELEQFVITRPEQGKCPAVDSADVSGRAPNPRIGLFGGTFDPPHVGHLVTAVNVRHALGLDRVVLMVANVPWQKEGQRSITPAVDRLAMVTAAVRGVPGLEVGTWEIEHGGPSYTADTLTALKSANPDAEFFTIVGDDAAAGFETWERFEDVVSLSRIVVVDRPGAPVELPSGIDWLRVEVPRLEVSSTDLRARFRDGRPLDYLVTDSVLAVIRDRGLYGSESAR
;
A
#
# COMPACT_ATOMS: atom_id res chain seq x y z
N MET A 1 72.60 22.95 -4.60
CA MET A 1 72.59 21.88 -3.58
C MET A 1 71.59 22.28 -2.54
N GLY A 2 70.68 21.49 -2.18
CA GLY A 2 69.69 21.78 -1.13
C GLY A 2 68.22 21.86 -1.68
N ARG A 3 67.54 20.76 -1.61
CA ARG A 3 66.13 20.66 -1.97
C ARG A 3 65.29 20.84 -0.68
N ASP A 4 64.45 21.82 -0.65
CA ASP A 4 63.43 21.91 0.39
C ASP A 4 62.11 21.48 -0.17
N ALA A 5 61.57 20.44 0.43
CA ALA A 5 60.26 19.92 0.18
C ALA A 5 59.28 20.45 1.25
N SER A 6 58.53 21.49 0.95
CA SER A 6 57.45 21.99 1.80
C SER A 6 56.21 21.19 1.53
N GLY A 7 55.81 20.34 2.49
CA GLY A 7 54.58 19.59 2.52
C GLY A 7 53.40 20.50 2.71
N ILE A 8 52.44 20.39 1.83
CA ILE A 8 51.11 21.01 1.96
C ILE A 8 50.24 20.08 2.81
N GLY A 9 50.10 20.45 4.10
CA GLY A 9 49.12 19.85 4.99
C GLY A 9 47.70 20.20 4.55
N ARG A 10 46.94 19.20 4.16
CA ARG A 10 45.50 19.34 4.00
C ARG A 10 44.82 19.28 5.38
N SER A 11 44.12 20.33 5.73
CA SER A 11 43.23 20.38 6.87
C SER A 11 42.13 19.31 6.75
N PRO A 12 41.71 18.70 7.86
CA PRO A 12 40.52 17.83 7.89
C PRO A 12 39.30 18.68 7.58
N CYS A 13 38.50 18.22 6.62
CA CYS A 13 37.22 18.78 6.26
C CYS A 13 36.32 18.81 7.51
N GLU A 14 35.89 20.00 7.88
CA GLU A 14 34.87 20.21 8.88
C GLU A 14 33.57 19.50 8.44
N LEU A 15 33.21 18.46 9.18
CA LEU A 15 31.89 17.86 9.10
C LEU A 15 30.91 18.88 9.69
N GLU A 16 30.26 19.64 8.83
CA GLU A 16 29.09 20.41 9.24
C GLU A 16 28.06 19.44 9.83
N GLN A 17 27.85 19.58 11.14
CA GLN A 17 26.80 18.92 11.87
C GLN A 17 25.46 19.44 11.34
N PHE A 18 24.77 18.64 10.54
CA PHE A 18 23.36 18.85 10.27
C PHE A 18 22.58 18.75 11.58
N VAL A 19 22.34 19.89 12.20
CA VAL A 19 21.41 20.01 13.32
C VAL A 19 20.01 19.85 12.73
N ILE A 20 19.47 18.64 12.83
CA ILE A 20 18.05 18.41 12.60
C ILE A 20 17.32 19.08 13.76
N THR A 21 16.87 20.32 13.54
CA THR A 21 15.89 20.94 14.43
C THR A 21 14.61 20.11 14.35
N ARG A 22 14.31 19.38 15.43
CA ARG A 22 12.99 18.77 15.63
C ARG A 22 11.96 19.90 15.51
N PRO A 23 10.93 19.79 14.65
CA PRO A 23 9.77 20.65 14.77
C PRO A 23 9.16 20.41 16.17
N GLU A 24 8.74 21.49 16.80
CA GLU A 24 8.10 21.42 18.11
C GLU A 24 6.99 20.38 18.06
N GLN A 25 7.04 19.47 19.03
CA GLN A 25 6.05 18.43 19.24
C GLN A 25 4.70 19.10 19.48
N GLY A 26 3.91 19.24 18.40
CA GLY A 26 2.47 19.37 18.55
C GLY A 26 2.03 18.19 19.41
N LYS A 27 1.38 18.48 20.54
CA LYS A 27 0.84 17.49 21.47
C LYS A 27 0.11 16.42 20.64
N CYS A 28 0.71 15.21 20.56
CA CYS A 28 -0.09 14.03 20.26
C CYS A 28 -1.28 14.05 21.22
N PRO A 29 -2.53 13.88 20.75
CA PRO A 29 -3.62 13.64 21.64
C PRO A 29 -3.20 12.46 22.52
N ALA A 30 -3.28 12.65 23.82
CA ALA A 30 -2.99 11.61 24.79
C ALA A 30 -3.82 10.39 24.38
N VAL A 31 -3.15 9.27 24.13
CA VAL A 31 -3.81 7.98 24.02
C VAL A 31 -4.42 7.76 25.39
N ASP A 32 -5.74 7.85 25.47
CA ASP A 32 -6.46 7.64 26.71
C ASP A 32 -6.01 6.31 27.29
N SER A 33 -5.59 6.41 28.53
CA SER A 33 -5.15 5.32 29.39
C SER A 33 -6.13 4.16 29.32
N ALA A 34 -5.57 2.95 29.14
CA ALA A 34 -6.16 1.63 29.27
C ALA A 34 -7.52 1.62 29.98
N ASP A 35 -8.52 1.13 29.27
CA ASP A 35 -9.77 0.70 29.89
C ASP A 35 -9.44 -0.23 31.07
N VAL A 36 -9.97 0.10 32.25
CA VAL A 36 -9.72 -0.57 33.53
C VAL A 36 -10.20 -2.05 33.51
N SER A 37 -10.75 -2.53 32.38
CA SER A 37 -11.25 -3.91 32.18
C SER A 37 -10.15 -4.96 31.95
N GLY A 38 -8.90 -4.55 31.72
CA GLY A 38 -7.80 -5.50 31.45
C GLY A 38 -7.91 -6.27 30.11
N ARG A 39 -8.87 -5.92 29.26
CA ARG A 39 -9.00 -6.48 27.90
C ARG A 39 -8.00 -5.79 26.98
N ALA A 40 -7.28 -6.57 26.19
CA ALA A 40 -6.44 -6.02 25.13
C ALA A 40 -7.31 -5.18 24.16
N PRO A 41 -6.82 -4.03 23.68
CA PRO A 41 -7.58 -3.22 22.73
C PRO A 41 -7.94 -4.05 21.50
N ASN A 42 -9.13 -3.79 20.93
CA ASN A 42 -9.60 -4.49 19.74
C ASN A 42 -8.60 -4.34 18.58
N PRO A 43 -8.27 -5.43 17.86
CA PRO A 43 -7.35 -5.35 16.73
C PRO A 43 -7.85 -4.37 15.66
N ARG A 44 -6.95 -3.51 15.18
CA ARG A 44 -7.23 -2.50 14.15
C ARG A 44 -6.59 -2.95 12.84
N ILE A 45 -7.42 -3.32 11.87
CA ILE A 45 -6.99 -4.01 10.65
C ILE A 45 -7.36 -3.18 9.42
N GLY A 46 -6.34 -2.77 8.63
CA GLY A 46 -6.55 -2.18 7.33
C GLY A 46 -6.80 -3.24 6.27
N LEU A 47 -7.84 -3.06 5.46
CA LEU A 47 -8.10 -3.85 4.25
C LEU A 47 -7.76 -2.99 3.04
N PHE A 48 -6.73 -3.38 2.30
CA PHE A 48 -6.32 -2.71 1.07
C PHE A 48 -6.52 -3.66 -0.10
N GLY A 49 -7.70 -3.61 -0.70
CA GLY A 49 -8.07 -4.43 -1.87
C GLY A 49 -7.42 -3.91 -3.15
N GLY A 50 -7.04 -4.83 -4.02
CA GLY A 50 -6.47 -4.42 -5.30
C GLY A 50 -6.24 -5.55 -6.29
N THR A 51 -6.14 -5.19 -7.57
CA THR A 51 -5.73 -6.12 -8.62
C THR A 51 -4.26 -6.50 -8.50
N PHE A 52 -3.39 -5.54 -8.15
CA PHE A 52 -1.94 -5.71 -8.00
C PHE A 52 -1.27 -6.39 -9.20
N ASP A 53 -1.39 -5.78 -10.37
CA ASP A 53 -0.99 -6.38 -11.64
C ASP A 53 0.03 -5.52 -12.44
N PRO A 54 1.30 -5.38 -11.98
CA PRO A 54 1.90 -5.89 -10.73
C PRO A 54 1.68 -4.97 -9.51
N PRO A 55 1.95 -5.45 -8.28
CA PRO A 55 2.14 -4.57 -7.12
C PRO A 55 3.39 -3.70 -7.34
N HIS A 56 3.38 -2.48 -6.78
CA HIS A 56 4.47 -1.53 -6.94
C HIS A 56 4.70 -0.71 -5.67
N VAL A 57 5.78 0.07 -5.64
CA VAL A 57 6.16 0.87 -4.46
C VAL A 57 5.05 1.81 -4.00
N GLY A 58 4.23 2.34 -4.91
CA GLY A 58 3.07 3.17 -4.55
C GLY A 58 2.08 2.45 -3.63
N HIS A 59 1.79 1.17 -3.88
CA HIS A 59 0.94 0.37 -3.00
C HIS A 59 1.57 0.17 -1.62
N LEU A 60 2.87 -0.13 -1.57
CA LEU A 60 3.58 -0.39 -0.31
C LEU A 60 3.70 0.89 0.53
N VAL A 61 4.06 2.01 -0.10
CA VAL A 61 4.14 3.32 0.57
C VAL A 61 2.78 3.72 1.12
N THR A 62 1.71 3.54 0.36
CA THR A 62 0.34 3.75 0.84
C THR A 62 0.06 2.91 2.08
N ALA A 63 0.28 1.59 2.00
CA ALA A 63 -0.05 0.68 3.09
C ALA A 63 0.72 0.99 4.39
N VAL A 64 2.03 1.28 4.32
CA VAL A 64 2.83 1.58 5.51
C VAL A 64 2.47 2.95 6.12
N ASN A 65 2.17 3.96 5.29
CA ASN A 65 1.81 5.28 5.78
C ASN A 65 0.41 5.29 6.41
N VAL A 66 -0.57 4.64 5.80
CA VAL A 66 -1.92 4.50 6.39
C VAL A 66 -1.86 3.72 7.69
N ARG A 67 -1.09 2.60 7.72
CA ARG A 67 -0.87 1.84 8.95
C ARG A 67 -0.33 2.74 10.07
N HIS A 68 0.68 3.54 9.79
CA HIS A 68 1.30 4.43 10.77
C HIS A 68 0.35 5.56 11.21
N ALA A 69 -0.27 6.25 10.25
CA ALA A 69 -1.12 7.42 10.52
C ALA A 69 -2.34 7.08 11.38
N LEU A 70 -2.92 5.89 11.15
CA LEU A 70 -4.11 5.44 11.88
C LEU A 70 -3.78 4.49 13.04
N GLY A 71 -2.52 4.17 13.31
CA GLY A 71 -2.13 3.23 14.37
C GLY A 71 -2.74 1.86 14.19
N LEU A 72 -2.74 1.34 12.94
CA LEU A 72 -3.27 0.01 12.66
C LEU A 72 -2.24 -1.06 13.07
N ASP A 73 -2.72 -2.18 13.60
CA ASP A 73 -1.86 -3.32 13.94
C ASP A 73 -1.27 -3.91 12.67
N ARG A 74 -2.11 -4.05 11.63
CA ARG A 74 -1.69 -4.56 10.32
C ARG A 74 -2.53 -3.99 9.18
N VAL A 75 -1.99 -4.05 7.98
CA VAL A 75 -2.69 -3.82 6.71
C VAL A 75 -2.61 -5.10 5.87
N VAL A 76 -3.78 -5.61 5.48
CA VAL A 76 -3.92 -6.79 4.62
C VAL A 76 -4.10 -6.32 3.18
N LEU A 77 -3.13 -6.62 2.31
CA LEU A 77 -3.25 -6.43 0.87
C LEU A 77 -4.06 -7.60 0.30
N MET A 78 -5.35 -7.38 0.07
CA MET A 78 -6.28 -8.40 -0.43
C MET A 78 -6.20 -8.47 -1.95
N VAL A 79 -5.76 -9.62 -2.46
CA VAL A 79 -5.60 -9.81 -3.91
C VAL A 79 -6.93 -10.22 -4.53
N ALA A 80 -7.48 -9.35 -5.40
CA ALA A 80 -8.73 -9.62 -6.09
C ALA A 80 -8.63 -10.89 -6.94
N ASN A 81 -9.62 -11.79 -6.84
CA ASN A 81 -9.71 -12.95 -7.72
C ASN A 81 -10.12 -12.49 -9.13
N VAL A 82 -11.36 -12.09 -9.31
CA VAL A 82 -11.87 -11.46 -10.54
C VAL A 82 -12.27 -10.01 -10.22
N PRO A 83 -11.44 -9.01 -10.59
CA PRO A 83 -11.77 -7.60 -10.35
C PRO A 83 -12.86 -7.14 -11.32
N TRP A 84 -14.11 -7.16 -10.87
CA TRP A 84 -15.30 -6.88 -11.69
C TRP A 84 -15.24 -5.54 -12.43
N GLN A 85 -14.64 -4.49 -11.84
CA GLN A 85 -14.47 -3.18 -12.48
C GLN A 85 -13.54 -3.19 -13.71
N LYS A 86 -12.77 -4.25 -13.92
CA LYS A 86 -11.80 -4.38 -15.02
C LYS A 86 -12.16 -5.52 -15.97
N GLU A 87 -13.28 -6.19 -15.74
CA GLU A 87 -13.75 -7.28 -16.57
C GLU A 87 -14.04 -6.79 -18.00
N GLY A 88 -13.52 -7.49 -19.00
CA GLY A 88 -13.66 -7.13 -20.42
C GLY A 88 -12.79 -5.98 -20.92
N GLN A 89 -12.07 -5.24 -20.05
CA GLN A 89 -11.24 -4.12 -20.49
C GLN A 89 -9.86 -4.56 -20.99
N ARG A 90 -9.26 -5.60 -20.41
CA ARG A 90 -7.96 -6.16 -20.76
C ARG A 90 -7.75 -7.55 -20.17
N SER A 91 -6.79 -8.29 -20.69
CA SER A 91 -6.29 -9.49 -20.02
C SER A 91 -5.63 -9.11 -18.69
N ILE A 92 -6.02 -9.78 -17.61
CA ILE A 92 -5.46 -9.63 -16.27
C ILE A 92 -4.60 -10.86 -16.00
N THR A 93 -3.43 -10.64 -15.39
CA THR A 93 -2.54 -11.73 -14.97
C THR A 93 -3.29 -12.66 -14.00
N PRO A 94 -3.13 -14.00 -14.12
CA PRO A 94 -3.80 -14.96 -13.24
C PRO A 94 -3.67 -14.59 -11.75
N ALA A 95 -4.73 -14.82 -10.99
CA ALA A 95 -4.77 -14.44 -9.57
C ALA A 95 -3.63 -15.06 -8.76
N VAL A 96 -3.24 -16.30 -9.05
CA VAL A 96 -2.13 -17.00 -8.40
C VAL A 96 -0.77 -16.35 -8.65
N ASP A 97 -0.57 -15.74 -9.81
CA ASP A 97 0.67 -15.02 -10.13
C ASP A 97 0.70 -13.66 -9.42
N ARG A 98 -0.44 -12.96 -9.38
CA ARG A 98 -0.58 -11.70 -8.65
C ARG A 98 -0.41 -11.90 -7.15
N LEU A 99 -0.96 -13.00 -6.61
CA LEU A 99 -0.76 -13.40 -5.22
C LEU A 99 0.72 -13.64 -4.91
N ALA A 100 1.44 -14.35 -5.77
CA ALA A 100 2.87 -14.58 -5.60
C ALA A 100 3.67 -13.27 -5.57
N MET A 101 3.32 -12.32 -6.46
CA MET A 101 3.94 -10.99 -6.49
C MET A 101 3.65 -10.19 -5.21
N VAL A 102 2.40 -10.15 -4.72
CA VAL A 102 2.06 -9.43 -3.48
C VAL A 102 2.73 -10.08 -2.28
N THR A 103 2.76 -11.42 -2.21
CA THR A 103 3.48 -12.15 -1.16
C THR A 103 4.97 -11.78 -1.14
N ALA A 104 5.61 -11.68 -2.31
CA ALA A 104 6.99 -11.24 -2.41
C ALA A 104 7.17 -9.77 -2.00
N ALA A 105 6.19 -8.90 -2.34
CA ALA A 105 6.24 -7.47 -2.04
C ALA A 105 6.17 -7.17 -0.54
N VAL A 106 5.33 -7.89 0.22
CA VAL A 106 5.13 -7.64 1.66
C VAL A 106 6.12 -8.38 2.55
N ARG A 107 6.90 -9.31 1.99
CA ARG A 107 7.84 -10.14 2.75
C ARG A 107 8.83 -9.29 3.54
N GLY A 108 8.85 -9.48 4.86
CA GLY A 108 9.78 -8.76 5.75
C GLY A 108 9.36 -7.31 6.06
N VAL A 109 8.20 -6.85 5.61
CA VAL A 109 7.66 -5.55 5.99
C VAL A 109 6.73 -5.71 7.19
N PRO A 110 7.12 -5.23 8.39
CA PRO A 110 6.33 -5.40 9.59
C PRO A 110 4.93 -4.80 9.47
N GLY A 111 3.92 -5.59 9.80
CA GLY A 111 2.52 -5.14 9.79
C GLY A 111 1.89 -5.06 8.40
N LEU A 112 2.55 -5.53 7.34
CA LEU A 112 1.91 -5.79 6.06
C LEU A 112 1.72 -7.30 5.88
N GLU A 113 0.52 -7.69 5.50
CA GLU A 113 0.13 -9.08 5.26
C GLU A 113 -0.54 -9.21 3.89
N VAL A 114 -0.55 -10.41 3.33
CA VAL A 114 -1.28 -10.72 2.10
C VAL A 114 -2.59 -11.42 2.44
N GLY A 115 -3.68 -10.98 1.79
CA GLY A 115 -4.99 -11.62 1.90
C GLY A 115 -5.26 -12.54 0.71
N THR A 116 -5.71 -13.75 0.97
CA THR A 116 -5.98 -14.80 -0.02
C THR A 116 -7.47 -15.09 -0.16
N TRP A 117 -8.29 -14.59 0.75
CA TRP A 117 -9.70 -14.98 0.87
C TRP A 117 -10.49 -14.86 -0.44
N GLU A 118 -10.33 -13.77 -1.20
CA GLU A 118 -11.06 -13.58 -2.46
C GLU A 118 -10.68 -14.61 -3.53
N ILE A 119 -9.42 -15.05 -3.55
CA ILE A 119 -8.96 -16.11 -4.45
C ILE A 119 -9.49 -17.47 -4.00
N GLU A 120 -9.46 -17.77 -2.72
CA GLU A 120 -9.96 -19.03 -2.14
C GLU A 120 -11.47 -19.15 -2.27
N HIS A 121 -12.18 -18.05 -2.09
CA HIS A 121 -13.65 -17.99 -2.26
C HIS A 121 -14.06 -18.15 -3.72
N GLY A 122 -13.28 -17.61 -4.65
CA GLY A 122 -13.57 -17.64 -6.08
C GLY A 122 -14.62 -16.61 -6.51
N GLY A 123 -14.93 -16.58 -7.80
CA GLY A 123 -15.92 -15.64 -8.36
C GLY A 123 -15.45 -14.18 -8.39
N PRO A 124 -16.39 -13.23 -8.60
CA PRO A 124 -16.12 -11.80 -8.56
C PRO A 124 -15.70 -11.35 -7.16
N SER A 125 -14.79 -10.39 -7.10
CA SER A 125 -14.26 -9.84 -5.84
C SER A 125 -15.09 -8.63 -5.40
N TYR A 126 -15.93 -8.83 -4.38
CA TYR A 126 -16.69 -7.75 -3.76
C TYR A 126 -16.19 -7.49 -2.34
N THR A 127 -15.86 -6.23 -2.05
CA THR A 127 -15.34 -5.82 -0.73
C THR A 127 -16.32 -6.09 0.41
N ALA A 128 -17.64 -6.02 0.14
CA ALA A 128 -18.65 -6.34 1.12
C ALA A 128 -18.60 -7.81 1.58
N ASP A 129 -18.38 -8.75 0.65
CA ASP A 129 -18.23 -10.18 0.98
C ASP A 129 -16.95 -10.43 1.78
N THR A 130 -15.85 -9.81 1.34
CA THR A 130 -14.56 -9.88 2.03
C THR A 130 -14.68 -9.40 3.48
N LEU A 131 -15.28 -8.23 3.70
CA LEU A 131 -15.48 -7.67 5.05
C LEU A 131 -16.40 -8.53 5.90
N THR A 132 -17.49 -9.05 5.33
CA THR A 132 -18.40 -9.95 6.03
C THR A 132 -17.67 -11.19 6.55
N ALA A 133 -16.86 -11.82 5.72
CA ALA A 133 -16.04 -12.98 6.10
C ALA A 133 -14.99 -12.63 7.16
N LEU A 134 -14.24 -11.55 6.95
CA LEU A 134 -13.21 -11.09 7.88
C LEU A 134 -13.81 -10.71 9.24
N LYS A 135 -14.95 -10.03 9.27
CA LYS A 135 -15.66 -9.66 10.50
C LYS A 135 -16.17 -10.86 11.25
N SER A 136 -16.67 -11.87 10.52
CA SER A 136 -17.10 -13.15 11.13
C SER A 136 -15.94 -13.90 11.79
N ALA A 137 -14.76 -13.89 11.15
CA ALA A 137 -13.56 -14.51 11.67
C ALA A 137 -12.89 -13.70 12.81
N ASN A 138 -13.13 -12.39 12.86
CA ASN A 138 -12.52 -11.47 13.83
C ASN A 138 -13.60 -10.50 14.38
N PRO A 139 -14.56 -10.97 15.17
CA PRO A 139 -15.74 -10.18 15.57
C PRO A 139 -15.38 -8.92 16.38
N ASP A 140 -14.31 -8.97 17.14
CA ASP A 140 -13.84 -7.84 17.95
C ASP A 140 -12.98 -6.83 17.17
N ALA A 141 -12.52 -7.15 15.96
CA ALA A 141 -11.64 -6.27 15.19
C ALA A 141 -12.38 -5.04 14.65
N GLU A 142 -11.69 -3.90 14.63
CA GLU A 142 -12.08 -2.69 13.89
C GLU A 142 -11.42 -2.74 12.51
N PHE A 143 -12.24 -2.67 11.44
CA PHE A 143 -11.76 -2.70 10.06
C PHE A 143 -11.70 -1.30 9.45
N PHE A 144 -10.70 -1.10 8.58
CA PHE A 144 -10.47 0.13 7.83
C PHE A 144 -10.29 -0.22 6.37
N THR A 145 -11.27 0.15 5.52
CA THR A 145 -11.18 -0.08 4.07
C THR A 145 -10.39 1.05 3.42
N ILE A 146 -9.23 0.73 2.87
CA ILE A 146 -8.30 1.70 2.27
C ILE A 146 -8.55 1.77 0.77
N VAL A 147 -8.87 2.97 0.28
CA VAL A 147 -9.16 3.23 -1.13
C VAL A 147 -8.30 4.38 -1.66
N GLY A 148 -7.87 4.28 -2.91
CA GLY A 148 -7.28 5.41 -3.62
C GLY A 148 -8.36 6.40 -4.09
N ASP A 149 -7.93 7.59 -4.45
CA ASP A 149 -8.77 8.69 -4.94
C ASP A 149 -9.74 8.28 -6.07
N ASP A 150 -9.23 7.61 -7.12
CA ASP A 150 -10.07 7.15 -8.24
C ASP A 150 -11.17 6.18 -7.79
N ALA A 151 -10.85 5.28 -6.86
CA ALA A 151 -11.80 4.32 -6.33
C ALA A 151 -12.82 4.97 -5.37
N ALA A 152 -12.39 5.98 -4.62
CA ALA A 152 -13.23 6.74 -3.73
C ALA A 152 -14.28 7.58 -4.49
N ALA A 153 -13.89 8.20 -5.61
CA ALA A 153 -14.83 8.96 -6.45
C ALA A 153 -15.99 8.10 -7.00
N GLY A 154 -15.76 6.81 -7.22
CA GLY A 154 -16.76 5.86 -7.70
C GLY A 154 -17.32 4.93 -6.61
N PHE A 155 -17.14 5.25 -5.33
CA PHE A 155 -17.41 4.32 -4.23
C PHE A 155 -18.88 3.88 -4.15
N GLU A 156 -19.82 4.77 -4.43
CA GLU A 156 -21.27 4.44 -4.42
C GLU A 156 -21.68 3.45 -5.52
N THR A 157 -20.80 3.19 -6.50
CA THR A 157 -21.03 2.18 -7.53
C THR A 157 -20.58 0.77 -7.12
N TRP A 158 -19.99 0.65 -5.93
CA TRP A 158 -19.53 -0.64 -5.43
C TRP A 158 -20.72 -1.51 -5.02
N GLU A 159 -20.59 -2.80 -5.30
CA GLU A 159 -21.60 -3.77 -4.89
C GLU A 159 -21.80 -3.73 -3.37
N ARG A 160 -23.01 -3.41 -2.92
CA ARG A 160 -23.38 -3.27 -1.50
C ARG A 160 -22.44 -2.33 -0.72
N PHE A 161 -22.20 -1.13 -1.27
CA PHE A 161 -21.29 -0.15 -0.63
C PHE A 161 -21.75 0.23 0.78
N GLU A 162 -23.06 0.21 1.06
CA GLU A 162 -23.62 0.46 2.40
C GLU A 162 -23.15 -0.59 3.41
N ASP A 163 -23.02 -1.86 3.00
CA ASP A 163 -22.45 -2.91 3.85
C ASP A 163 -20.97 -2.62 4.14
N VAL A 164 -20.22 -2.16 3.14
CA VAL A 164 -18.81 -1.78 3.34
C VAL A 164 -18.68 -0.66 4.37
N VAL A 165 -19.54 0.38 4.28
CA VAL A 165 -19.57 1.50 5.24
C VAL A 165 -19.98 1.04 6.64
N SER A 166 -20.92 0.09 6.74
CA SER A 166 -21.40 -0.43 8.03
C SER A 166 -20.37 -1.32 8.74
N LEU A 167 -19.55 -2.04 7.98
CA LEU A 167 -18.60 -3.05 8.47
C LEU A 167 -17.19 -2.48 8.70
N SER A 168 -16.87 -1.33 8.12
CA SER A 168 -15.53 -0.73 8.21
C SER A 168 -15.57 0.79 8.17
N ARG A 169 -14.52 1.43 8.69
CA ARG A 169 -14.27 2.86 8.46
C ARG A 169 -13.59 3.04 7.11
N ILE A 170 -14.05 4.00 6.31
CA ILE A 170 -13.54 4.19 4.96
C ILE A 170 -12.39 5.20 4.98
N VAL A 171 -11.23 4.75 4.48
CA VAL A 171 -9.99 5.54 4.43
C VAL A 171 -9.71 5.91 2.99
N VAL A 172 -9.73 7.20 2.68
CA VAL A 172 -9.27 7.70 1.38
C VAL A 172 -7.82 8.16 1.49
N VAL A 173 -7.03 7.74 0.52
CA VAL A 173 -5.64 8.13 0.43
C VAL A 173 -5.55 9.36 -0.47
N ASP A 174 -5.31 10.51 0.15
CA ASP A 174 -5.15 11.78 -0.55
C ASP A 174 -3.71 11.95 -1.07
N ARG A 175 -3.62 12.57 -2.25
CA ARG A 175 -2.35 13.04 -2.80
C ARG A 175 -2.18 14.52 -2.44
N PRO A 176 -1.04 14.94 -1.90
CA PRO A 176 -0.82 16.34 -1.54
C PRO A 176 -1.16 17.29 -2.68
N GLY A 177 -1.98 18.30 -2.41
CA GLY A 177 -2.33 19.38 -3.33
C GLY A 177 -3.44 19.10 -4.35
N ALA A 178 -4.07 17.94 -4.33
CA ALA A 178 -5.20 17.59 -5.19
C ALA A 178 -6.26 16.77 -4.45
N PRO A 179 -7.02 17.33 -3.50
CA PRO A 179 -8.08 16.62 -2.83
C PRO A 179 -9.17 16.22 -3.82
N VAL A 180 -9.60 14.96 -3.77
CA VAL A 180 -10.69 14.44 -4.60
C VAL A 180 -12.03 14.83 -4.00
N GLU A 181 -13.00 15.17 -4.85
CA GLU A 181 -14.41 15.27 -4.44
C GLU A 181 -14.90 13.86 -4.08
N LEU A 182 -15.42 13.74 -2.87
CA LEU A 182 -15.89 12.47 -2.34
C LEU A 182 -17.42 12.47 -2.24
N PRO A 183 -18.06 11.31 -2.43
CA PRO A 183 -19.49 11.14 -2.16
C PRO A 183 -19.86 11.65 -0.77
N SER A 184 -20.99 12.37 -0.68
CA SER A 184 -21.53 12.89 0.57
C SER A 184 -22.18 11.77 1.39
N GLY A 185 -22.29 11.97 2.72
CA GLY A 185 -22.97 11.01 3.59
C GLY A 185 -22.11 9.84 4.08
N ILE A 186 -20.85 9.77 3.70
CA ILE A 186 -19.87 8.80 4.20
C ILE A 186 -18.85 9.52 5.07
N ASP A 187 -18.55 8.96 6.25
CA ASP A 187 -17.51 9.47 7.15
C ASP A 187 -16.11 9.03 6.67
N TRP A 188 -15.54 9.85 5.81
CA TRP A 188 -14.24 9.58 5.21
C TRP A 188 -13.09 9.94 6.14
N LEU A 189 -12.22 8.96 6.42
CA LEU A 189 -10.91 9.22 7.02
C LEU A 189 -9.90 9.56 5.92
N ARG A 190 -9.41 10.79 5.91
CA ARG A 190 -8.39 11.22 4.95
C ARG A 190 -6.99 10.98 5.50
N VAL A 191 -6.15 10.31 4.72
CA VAL A 191 -4.73 10.09 5.04
C VAL A 191 -3.88 10.57 3.89
N GLU A 192 -3.04 11.57 4.16
CA GLU A 192 -2.06 12.02 3.18
C GLU A 192 -0.87 11.06 3.13
N VAL A 193 -0.47 10.68 1.91
CA VAL A 193 0.70 9.84 1.67
C VAL A 193 1.64 10.50 0.66
N PRO A 194 2.94 10.18 0.66
CA PRO A 194 3.87 10.66 -0.35
C PRO A 194 3.37 10.36 -1.76
N ARG A 195 3.32 11.39 -2.61
CA ARG A 195 2.88 11.26 -4.00
C ARG A 195 3.92 10.50 -4.82
N LEU A 196 3.55 9.35 -5.33
CA LEU A 196 4.36 8.56 -6.25
C LEU A 196 3.62 8.37 -7.57
N GLU A 197 4.14 8.95 -8.65
CA GLU A 197 3.59 8.83 -9.99
C GLU A 197 3.97 7.47 -10.60
N VAL A 198 3.40 6.41 -10.05
CA VAL A 198 3.60 5.03 -10.49
C VAL A 198 2.27 4.31 -10.63
N SER A 199 2.10 3.58 -11.72
CA SER A 199 0.89 2.77 -11.94
C SER A 199 1.23 1.42 -12.54
N SER A 200 0.44 0.40 -12.21
CA SER A 200 0.59 -0.93 -12.84
C SER A 200 0.47 -0.87 -14.37
N THR A 201 -0.29 0.06 -14.91
CA THR A 201 -0.45 0.23 -16.36
C THR A 201 0.85 0.71 -17.01
N ASP A 202 1.50 1.75 -16.45
CA ASP A 202 2.80 2.20 -16.95
C ASP A 202 3.88 1.12 -16.77
N LEU A 203 3.86 0.41 -15.64
CA LEU A 203 4.82 -0.68 -15.40
C LEU A 203 4.69 -1.81 -16.44
N ARG A 204 3.48 -2.24 -16.77
CA ARG A 204 3.29 -3.22 -17.83
C ARG A 204 3.75 -2.71 -19.21
N ALA A 205 3.63 -1.41 -19.47
CA ALA A 205 4.21 -0.81 -20.67
C ALA A 205 5.74 -0.84 -20.62
N ARG A 206 6.35 -0.47 -19.49
CA ARG A 206 7.81 -0.50 -19.30
C ARG A 206 8.40 -1.91 -19.49
N PHE A 207 7.73 -2.96 -19.02
CA PHE A 207 8.18 -4.32 -19.26
C PHE A 207 8.25 -4.63 -20.78
N ARG A 208 7.27 -4.18 -21.55
CA ARG A 208 7.25 -4.40 -23.01
C ARG A 208 8.26 -3.55 -23.77
N ASP A 209 8.48 -2.32 -23.31
CA ASP A 209 9.33 -1.33 -23.97
C ASP A 209 10.79 -1.41 -23.51
N GLY A 210 11.11 -2.24 -22.51
CA GLY A 210 12.45 -2.32 -21.91
C GLY A 210 12.88 -1.08 -21.13
N ARG A 211 11.93 -0.23 -20.68
CA ARG A 211 12.26 0.94 -19.85
C ARG A 211 12.61 0.53 -18.41
N PRO A 212 13.42 1.32 -17.68
CA PRO A 212 13.83 1.01 -16.31
C PRO A 212 12.64 0.78 -15.37
N LEU A 213 12.78 -0.21 -14.49
CA LEU A 213 11.80 -0.61 -13.48
C LEU A 213 12.35 -0.46 -12.06
N ASP A 214 13.65 -0.14 -11.96
CA ASP A 214 14.37 0.00 -10.71
C ASP A 214 13.65 0.99 -9.78
N TYR A 215 13.50 0.63 -8.52
CA TYR A 215 12.80 1.40 -7.48
C TYR A 215 11.31 1.67 -7.73
N LEU A 216 10.74 1.28 -8.86
CA LEU A 216 9.29 1.34 -9.10
C LEU A 216 8.59 0.06 -8.65
N VAL A 217 9.31 -1.05 -8.75
CA VAL A 217 8.91 -2.39 -8.31
C VAL A 217 10.04 -2.95 -7.45
N THR A 218 9.71 -3.66 -6.37
CA THR A 218 10.75 -4.25 -5.50
C THR A 218 11.47 -5.39 -6.21
N ASP A 219 12.74 -5.62 -5.87
CA ASP A 219 13.56 -6.71 -6.45
C ASP A 219 12.90 -8.07 -6.27
N SER A 220 12.24 -8.30 -5.13
CA SER A 220 11.52 -9.54 -4.84
C SER A 220 10.35 -9.77 -5.80
N VAL A 221 9.63 -8.71 -6.17
CA VAL A 221 8.55 -8.78 -7.16
C VAL A 221 9.11 -8.96 -8.57
N LEU A 222 10.19 -8.25 -8.91
CA LEU A 222 10.88 -8.42 -10.20
C LEU A 222 11.38 -9.85 -10.39
N ALA A 223 11.88 -10.49 -9.33
CA ALA A 223 12.28 -11.90 -9.38
C ALA A 223 11.09 -12.80 -9.74
N VAL A 224 9.94 -12.64 -9.07
CA VAL A 224 8.73 -13.43 -9.40
C VAL A 224 8.27 -13.21 -10.84
N ILE A 225 8.32 -11.96 -11.33
CA ILE A 225 7.92 -11.62 -12.69
C ILE A 225 8.82 -12.34 -13.71
N ARG A 226 10.15 -12.32 -13.49
CA ARG A 226 11.11 -12.99 -14.37
C ARG A 226 10.96 -14.52 -14.33
N ASP A 227 10.88 -15.09 -13.12
CA ASP A 227 10.77 -16.54 -12.93
C ASP A 227 9.51 -17.13 -13.59
N ARG A 228 8.44 -16.32 -13.70
CA ARG A 228 7.17 -16.73 -14.28
C ARG A 228 6.94 -16.23 -15.71
N GLY A 229 7.90 -15.51 -16.30
CA GLY A 229 7.81 -14.97 -17.66
C GLY A 229 6.64 -13.99 -17.85
N LEU A 230 6.31 -13.20 -16.81
CA LEU A 230 5.16 -12.28 -16.86
C LEU A 230 5.52 -10.99 -17.61
N TYR A 231 4.52 -10.38 -18.23
CA TYR A 231 4.60 -9.09 -18.93
C TYR A 231 5.60 -9.02 -20.10
N GLY A 232 6.06 -10.15 -20.62
CA GLY A 232 7.07 -10.20 -21.67
C GLY A 232 8.50 -10.01 -21.16
N SER A 233 8.77 -10.35 -19.89
CA SER A 233 10.06 -10.19 -19.22
C SER A 233 11.20 -11.06 -19.80
N GLU A 234 10.95 -11.96 -20.73
CA GLU A 234 11.97 -12.80 -21.37
C GLU A 234 12.96 -12.00 -22.25
N SER A 235 12.61 -10.75 -22.62
CA SER A 235 13.43 -9.89 -23.49
C SER A 235 14.37 -8.93 -22.73
N ALA A 236 14.31 -8.87 -21.40
CA ALA A 236 15.13 -7.99 -20.59
C ALA A 236 16.28 -8.77 -19.92
N ARG A 237 17.28 -9.18 -20.72
CA ARG A 237 18.61 -9.67 -20.26
C ARG A 237 19.67 -8.62 -20.45
#